data_94795c297af65a4e41d95726c221d1b8
#
_entry.id   94795c297af65a4e41d95726c221d1b8
#
_cell.length_a   1.000
_cell.length_b   1.000
_cell.length_c   1.000
_cell.angle_alpha   90.00
_cell.angle_beta   90.00
_cell.angle_gamma   90.00
#
_symmetry.space_group_name_H-M   'P 1'
#
loop_
_entity.id
_entity.type
_entity.pdbx_description
1 polymer ?
#
loop_
_entity_poly.entity_id
_entity_poly.type
_entity_poly.pdbx_seq_one_letter_code
_entity_poly.pdbx_strand_id
1 'polypeptide(L)' 'MKAVQIVSPNNLQVIDVEKPSIDEKNNVMIKMTAAGICGSDVGIYHGTNAAATYPRIIGHEMVGPV' A
#
# COMPACT_ATOMS: atom_id res chain seq x y z
N MET A 1 6.61 -9.05 -7.18
CA MET A 1 5.56 -8.02 -7.37
C MET A 1 6.06 -6.69 -6.82
N LYS A 2 5.85 -5.62 -7.53
CA LYS A 2 6.27 -4.29 -7.09
C LYS A 2 5.30 -3.70 -6.06
N ALA A 3 5.85 -3.04 -5.05
CA ALA A 3 5.07 -2.33 -4.05
C ALA A 3 5.74 -0.98 -3.74
N VAL A 4 4.93 0.00 -3.36
CA VAL A 4 5.42 1.31 -2.92
C VAL A 4 5.46 1.32 -1.41
N GLN A 5 6.65 1.52 -0.84
CA GLN A 5 6.86 1.55 0.60
C GLN A 5 7.34 2.92 1.04
N ILE A 6 6.71 3.46 2.08
CA ILE A 6 7.21 4.64 2.79
C ILE A 6 8.07 4.14 3.95
N VAL A 7 9.37 4.30 3.81
CA VAL A 7 10.35 3.81 4.80
C VAL A 7 10.35 4.71 6.03
N SER A 8 10.25 6.00 5.81
CA SER A 8 10.17 7.05 6.82
C SER A 8 9.54 8.28 6.17
N PRO A 9 9.14 9.32 6.91
CA PRO A 9 8.59 10.54 6.31
C PRO A 9 9.48 11.07 5.18
N ASN A 10 8.86 11.39 4.05
CA ASN A 10 9.50 11.88 2.83
C ASN A 10 10.47 10.91 2.15
N ASN A 11 10.45 9.62 2.52
CA ASN A 11 11.30 8.59 1.93
C ASN A 11 10.46 7.46 1.36
N LEU A 12 10.21 7.53 0.05
CA LEU A 12 9.41 6.55 -0.70
C LEU A 12 10.33 5.67 -1.53
N GLN A 13 10.08 4.37 -1.52
CA GLN A 13 10.81 3.39 -2.33
C GLN A 13 9.85 2.45 -3.04
N VAL A 14 10.23 2.02 -4.24
CA VAL A 14 9.56 0.92 -4.93
C VAL A 14 10.35 -0.35 -4.64
N ILE A 15 9.69 -1.34 -4.05
CA ILE A 15 10.32 -2.59 -3.63
C ILE A 15 9.67 -3.79 -4.29
N ASP A 16 10.37 -4.93 -4.28
CA ASP A 16 9.81 -6.20 -4.68
C ASP A 16 9.33 -6.95 -3.44
N VAL A 17 8.09 -7.44 -3.50
CA VAL A 17 7.50 -8.26 -2.44
C VAL A 17 6.93 -9.54 -3.04
N GLU A 18 6.74 -10.55 -2.22
CA GLU A 18 6.08 -11.78 -2.65
C GLU A 18 4.62 -11.51 -3.03
N LYS A 19 4.15 -12.19 -4.07
CA LYS A 19 2.74 -12.14 -4.43
C LYS A 19 1.91 -12.73 -3.29
N PRO A 20 0.85 -12.03 -2.83
CA PRO A 20 0.01 -12.55 -1.76
C PRO A 20 -0.70 -13.84 -2.19
N SER A 21 -1.04 -14.69 -1.24
CA SER A 21 -1.81 -15.90 -1.47
C SER A 21 -3.11 -15.86 -0.66
N ILE A 22 -4.12 -16.57 -1.14
CA ILE A 22 -5.40 -16.70 -0.43
C ILE A 22 -5.21 -17.70 0.71
N ASP A 23 -5.62 -17.33 1.92
CA ASP A 23 -5.61 -18.18 3.10
C ASP A 23 -6.87 -17.93 3.95
N GLU A 24 -6.91 -18.47 5.16
CA GLU A 24 -8.07 -18.31 6.05
C GLU A 24 -8.32 -16.84 6.45
N LYS A 25 -7.28 -16.01 6.47
CA LYS A 25 -7.38 -14.59 6.84
C LYS A 25 -7.59 -13.69 5.61
N ASN A 26 -7.02 -14.08 4.47
CA ASN A 26 -7.04 -13.32 3.23
C ASN A 26 -7.83 -14.13 2.19
N ASN A 27 -9.14 -14.11 2.29
CA ASN A 27 -10.01 -14.95 1.48
C ASN A 27 -10.48 -14.34 0.18
N VAL A 28 -10.01 -13.14 -0.16
CA VAL A 28 -10.28 -12.49 -1.45
C VAL A 28 -8.98 -11.94 -2.01
N MET A 29 -8.69 -12.31 -3.26
CA MET A 29 -7.56 -11.76 -4.01
C MET A 29 -8.08 -10.99 -5.22
N ILE A 30 -7.61 -9.76 -5.39
CA ILE A 30 -8.00 -8.90 -6.50
C ILE A 30 -6.77 -8.61 -7.35
N LYS A 31 -6.87 -8.85 -8.67
CA LYS A 31 -5.86 -8.38 -9.62
C LYS A 31 -6.12 -6.91 -9.89
N MET A 32 -5.29 -6.05 -9.36
CA MET A 32 -5.48 -4.61 -9.45
C MET A 32 -5.30 -4.11 -10.89
N THR A 33 -6.31 -3.42 -11.42
CA THR A 33 -6.24 -2.78 -12.74
C THR A 33 -6.07 -1.27 -12.64
N ALA A 34 -6.51 -0.68 -11.54
CA ALA A 34 -6.35 0.75 -11.28
C ALA A 34 -6.26 0.99 -9.77
N ALA A 35 -5.57 2.03 -9.38
CA ALA A 35 -5.45 2.46 -8.00
C ALA A 35 -5.53 3.99 -7.92
N GLY A 36 -6.16 4.50 -6.86
CA GLY A 36 -6.23 5.92 -6.56
C GLY A 36 -5.27 6.30 -5.45
N ILE A 37 -4.92 7.58 -5.41
CA ILE A 37 -4.13 8.15 -4.31
C ILE A 37 -5.07 8.99 -3.45
N CYS A 38 -5.16 8.63 -2.18
CA CYS A 38 -5.98 9.34 -1.19
C CYS A 38 -5.14 10.42 -0.49
N GLY A 39 -5.79 11.46 0.02
CA GLY A 39 -5.12 12.48 0.84
C GLY A 39 -4.42 11.91 2.07
N SER A 40 -4.94 10.81 2.64
CA SER A 40 -4.28 10.13 3.76
C SER A 40 -2.94 9.51 3.37
N ASP A 41 -2.78 9.04 2.12
CA ASP A 41 -1.51 8.53 1.61
C ASP A 41 -0.47 9.64 1.54
N VAL A 42 -0.87 10.84 1.13
CA VAL A 42 -0.01 12.02 1.10
C VAL A 42 0.43 12.39 2.53
N GLY A 43 -0.47 12.33 3.50
CA GLY A 43 -0.17 12.56 4.91
C GLY A 43 0.83 11.54 5.46
N ILE A 44 0.72 10.28 5.09
CA ILE A 44 1.68 9.24 5.49
C ILE A 44 3.05 9.55 4.90
N TYR A 45 3.11 9.92 3.62
CA TYR A 45 4.37 10.24 2.96
C TYR A 45 5.07 11.44 3.64
N HIS A 46 4.33 12.49 3.97
CA HIS A 46 4.89 13.69 4.59
C HIS A 46 5.12 13.56 6.10
N GLY A 47 4.61 12.50 6.73
CA GLY A 47 4.75 12.30 8.16
C GLY A 47 3.80 13.14 9.00
N THR A 48 2.70 13.64 8.42
CA THR A 48 1.70 14.45 9.12
C THR A 48 0.58 13.62 9.74
N ASN A 49 0.49 12.34 9.41
CA ASN A 49 -0.50 11.43 9.99
C ASN A 49 0.07 10.78 11.24
N ALA A 50 -0.41 11.21 12.42
CA ALA A 50 0.09 10.71 13.71
C ALA A 50 -0.20 9.23 13.95
N ALA A 51 -1.18 8.64 13.26
CA ALA A 51 -1.52 7.22 13.39
C ALA A 51 -0.65 6.31 12.51
N ALA A 52 0.15 6.88 11.60
CA ALA A 52 0.96 6.11 10.69
C ALA A 52 2.19 5.53 11.39
N THR A 53 2.51 4.28 11.05
CA THR A 53 3.74 3.61 11.48
C THR A 53 4.61 3.31 10.27
N TYR A 54 5.91 3.28 10.42
CA TYR A 54 6.87 3.07 9.34
C TYR A 54 7.79 1.88 9.64
N PRO A 55 8.28 1.18 8.62
CA PRO A 55 7.96 1.32 7.21
C PRO A 55 6.54 0.84 6.90
N ARG A 56 5.91 1.38 5.84
CA ARG A 56 4.54 1.04 5.48
C ARG A 56 4.37 0.96 3.98
N ILE A 57 3.72 -0.10 3.51
CA ILE A 57 3.25 -0.18 2.12
C ILE A 57 1.88 0.49 2.07
N ILE A 58 1.74 1.51 1.21
CA ILE A 58 0.55 2.34 1.13
C ILE A 58 -0.37 1.91 -0.02
N GLY A 59 -1.62 2.38 0.02
CA GLY A 59 -2.64 2.18 -0.99
C GLY A 59 -3.85 1.47 -0.40
N HIS A 60 -5.02 2.07 -0.56
CA HIS A 60 -6.28 1.48 -0.10
C HIS A 60 -7.45 1.77 -1.05
N GLU A 61 -7.18 2.48 -2.16
CA GLU A 61 -8.16 2.77 -3.19
C GLU A 61 -7.78 2.02 -4.47
N MET A 62 -8.37 0.85 -4.69
CA MET A 62 -8.02 0.00 -5.81
C MET A 62 -9.23 -0.74 -6.34
N VAL A 63 -9.18 -1.12 -7.61
CA VAL A 63 -10.24 -1.88 -8.27
C VAL A 63 -9.63 -2.87 -9.25
N GLY A 64 -10.26 -4.02 -9.38
CA GLY A 64 -9.85 -5.06 -10.32
C GLY A 64 -10.74 -6.29 -10.19
N PRO A 65 -10.60 -7.26 -11.10
CA PRO A 65 -11.30 -8.53 -11.01
C PRO A 65 -10.82 -9.36 -9.83
N VAL A 66 -11.73 -10.11 -9.27
CA VAL A 66 -11.44 -11.06 -8.19
C VAL A 66 -10.66 -12.25 -8.71
#